data_6c6d0f79d36420e3be8da26b3216be12
#
_entry.id   6c6d0f79d36420e3be8da26b3216be12
#
_cell.length_a   1.000
_cell.length_b   1.000
_cell.length_c   1.000
_cell.angle_alpha   90.00
_cell.angle_beta   90.00
_cell.angle_gamma   90.00
#
_symmetry.space_group_name_H-M   'P 1'
#
loop_
_entity.id
_entity.type
_entity.pdbx_description
1 polymer ?
#
loop_
_entity_poly.entity_id
_entity_poly.type
_entity_poly.pdbx_seq_one_letter_code
_entity_poly.pdbx_strand_id
1 'polypeptide(L)'
;MKAISEILFTISNGLMIPVVLLLLYLLGRAIWILAGLYRTVVLHRHTSTALNEIVSNYSYDRLQTVVSSQQVTKKSLINEYLTRIMNHKDDSAYCDHELANFQVEVQRILAKYRMLIKFGPMLGLMGTLIPMGPALVGLAVGDIASMAYNMQVAFATTVIGMLVAGIGLCALQLNQRYYAVYLNDLEFIIAKIATE
;
A
#
# COMPACT_ATOMS: atom_id res chain seq x y z
N MET A 1 -27.71 -27.48 21.42
CA MET A 1 -27.53 -26.65 20.22
C MET A 1 -27.99 -25.19 20.44
N LYS A 2 -29.10 -24.90 21.11
CA LYS A 2 -29.58 -23.53 21.39
C LYS A 2 -28.54 -22.66 22.15
N ALA A 3 -27.94 -23.18 23.23
CA ALA A 3 -26.96 -22.43 24.02
C ALA A 3 -25.72 -22.03 23.22
N ILE A 4 -25.19 -22.91 22.34
CA ILE A 4 -24.05 -22.62 21.48
C ILE A 4 -24.41 -21.53 20.45
N SER A 5 -25.62 -21.59 19.89
CA SER A 5 -26.10 -20.58 18.95
C SER A 5 -26.23 -19.19 19.58
N GLU A 6 -26.73 -19.11 20.82
CA GLU A 6 -26.85 -17.86 21.59
C GLU A 6 -25.52 -17.26 21.93
N ILE A 7 -24.52 -18.08 22.31
CA ILE A 7 -23.13 -17.61 22.56
C ILE A 7 -22.52 -17.06 21.30
N LEU A 8 -22.62 -17.77 20.17
CA LEU A 8 -22.10 -17.32 18.88
C LEU A 8 -22.75 -16.01 18.43
N PHE A 9 -24.09 -15.88 18.62
CA PHE A 9 -24.80 -14.66 18.27
C PHE A 9 -24.36 -13.47 19.13
N THR A 10 -24.19 -13.67 20.44
CA THR A 10 -23.70 -12.63 21.35
C THR A 10 -22.31 -12.18 21.02
N ILE A 11 -21.40 -13.12 20.72
CA ILE A 11 -20.03 -12.80 20.28
C ILE A 11 -20.07 -12.03 18.96
N SER A 12 -20.86 -12.49 17.99
CA SER A 12 -20.98 -11.85 16.69
C SER A 12 -21.46 -10.40 16.81
N ASN A 13 -22.51 -10.15 17.59
CA ASN A 13 -23.01 -8.80 17.84
C ASN A 13 -21.98 -7.90 18.53
N GLY A 14 -21.22 -8.43 19.48
CA GLY A 14 -20.13 -7.71 20.16
C GLY A 14 -19.01 -7.30 19.21
N LEU A 15 -18.77 -8.08 18.14
CA LEU A 15 -17.77 -7.78 17.12
C LEU A 15 -18.19 -6.66 16.16
N MET A 16 -19.44 -6.26 16.11
CA MET A 16 -19.92 -5.20 15.21
C MET A 16 -19.19 -3.88 15.43
N ILE A 17 -19.04 -3.44 16.69
CA ILE A 17 -18.39 -2.17 17.03
C ILE A 17 -16.92 -2.17 16.61
N PRO A 18 -16.09 -3.15 17.00
CA PRO A 18 -14.68 -3.17 16.58
C PRO A 18 -14.51 -3.29 15.07
N VAL A 19 -15.35 -4.03 14.35
CA VAL A 19 -15.30 -4.16 12.90
C VAL A 19 -15.56 -2.82 12.21
N VAL A 20 -16.62 -2.10 12.62
CA VAL A 20 -16.97 -0.78 12.07
C VAL A 20 -15.86 0.24 12.37
N LEU A 21 -15.32 0.27 13.58
CA LEU A 21 -14.22 1.18 13.95
C LEU A 21 -12.96 0.90 13.14
N LEU A 22 -12.61 -0.36 12.94
CA LEU A 22 -11.45 -0.75 12.16
C LEU A 22 -11.64 -0.42 10.68
N LEU A 23 -12.85 -0.58 10.16
CA LEU A 23 -13.19 -0.19 8.78
C LEU A 23 -13.10 1.33 8.58
N LEU A 24 -13.58 2.14 9.53
CA LEU A 24 -13.42 3.60 9.49
C LEU A 24 -11.94 4.02 9.59
N TYR A 25 -11.15 3.35 10.43
CA TYR A 25 -9.72 3.57 10.51
C TYR A 25 -9.03 3.27 9.16
N LEU A 26 -9.36 2.15 8.52
CA LEU A 26 -8.82 1.80 7.20
C LEU A 26 -9.26 2.81 6.13
N LEU A 27 -10.48 3.31 6.19
CA LEU A 27 -10.96 4.36 5.28
C LEU A 27 -10.14 5.64 5.44
N GLY A 28 -9.94 6.12 6.67
CA GLY A 28 -9.10 7.29 6.95
C GLY A 28 -7.67 7.11 6.42
N ARG A 29 -7.10 5.93 6.62
CA ARG A 29 -5.78 5.57 6.10
C ARG A 29 -5.76 5.50 4.57
N ALA A 30 -6.80 4.99 3.93
CA ALA A 30 -6.92 4.95 2.48
C ALA A 30 -7.00 6.36 1.87
N ILE A 31 -7.75 7.27 2.49
CA ILE A 31 -7.83 8.68 2.08
C ILE A 31 -6.46 9.35 2.21
N TRP A 32 -5.74 9.10 3.31
CA TRP A 32 -4.37 9.62 3.49
C TRP A 32 -3.42 9.13 2.41
N ILE A 33 -3.49 7.85 2.05
CA ILE A 33 -2.71 7.27 0.96
C ILE A 33 -3.08 7.90 -0.38
N LEU A 34 -4.36 8.11 -0.65
CA LEU A 34 -4.83 8.74 -1.88
C LEU A 34 -4.29 10.17 -2.02
N ALA A 35 -4.31 10.96 -0.95
CA ALA A 35 -3.70 12.28 -0.92
C ALA A 35 -2.18 12.24 -1.17
N GLY A 36 -1.49 11.23 -0.61
CA GLY A 36 -0.06 10.98 -0.83
C GLY A 36 0.27 10.55 -2.26
N LEU A 37 -0.60 9.79 -2.91
CA LEU A 37 -0.40 9.31 -4.29
C LEU A 37 -0.27 10.46 -5.29
N TYR A 38 -1.09 11.49 -5.17
CA TYR A 38 -0.99 12.67 -6.03
C TYR A 38 0.41 13.30 -5.96
N ARG A 39 0.92 13.48 -4.74
CA ARG A 39 2.28 14.00 -4.50
C ARG A 39 3.35 13.05 -5.04
N THR A 40 3.17 11.74 -4.87
CA THR A 40 4.11 10.73 -5.35
C THR A 40 4.19 10.71 -6.87
N VAL A 41 3.07 10.75 -7.57
CA VAL A 41 3.02 10.78 -9.04
C VAL A 41 3.73 12.01 -9.62
N VAL A 42 3.54 13.17 -9.01
CA VAL A 42 4.20 14.42 -9.45
C VAL A 42 5.71 14.35 -9.21
N LEU A 43 6.15 13.89 -8.05
CA LEU A 43 7.57 13.75 -7.71
C LEU A 43 8.28 12.69 -8.58
N HIS A 44 7.63 11.56 -8.86
CA HIS A 44 8.21 10.50 -9.70
C HIS A 44 8.43 10.94 -11.15
N ARG A 45 7.58 11.79 -11.72
CA ARG A 45 7.82 12.33 -13.06
C ARG A 45 9.15 13.10 -13.14
N HIS A 46 9.48 13.87 -12.12
CA HIS A 46 10.76 14.60 -12.08
C HIS A 46 11.96 13.67 -11.87
N THR A 47 11.84 12.67 -11.00
CA THR A 47 12.94 11.75 -10.69
C THR A 47 13.22 10.79 -11.84
N SER A 48 12.20 10.27 -12.53
CA SER A 48 12.38 9.36 -13.66
C SER A 48 13.02 10.04 -14.88
N THR A 49 12.76 11.32 -15.10
CA THR A 49 13.39 12.08 -16.18
C THR A 49 14.90 12.26 -15.91
N ALA A 50 15.28 12.58 -14.68
CA ALA A 50 16.67 12.72 -14.28
C ALA A 50 17.43 11.38 -14.36
N LEU A 51 16.81 10.26 -13.94
CA LEU A 51 17.42 8.92 -14.03
C LEU A 51 17.56 8.44 -15.48
N ASN A 52 16.56 8.65 -16.32
CA ASN A 52 16.64 8.31 -17.74
C ASN A 52 17.74 9.08 -18.47
N GLU A 53 17.98 10.34 -18.11
CA GLU A 53 19.08 11.13 -18.66
C GLU A 53 20.46 10.58 -18.22
N ILE A 54 20.57 10.08 -16.98
CA ILE A 54 21.78 9.42 -16.46
C ILE A 54 22.01 8.09 -17.19
N VAL A 55 20.99 7.28 -17.34
CA VAL A 55 21.07 5.95 -17.98
C VAL A 55 21.38 6.08 -19.47
N SER A 56 20.82 7.08 -20.18
CA SER A 56 21.04 7.29 -21.60
C SER A 56 22.42 7.84 -21.93
N ASN A 57 23.02 8.65 -21.05
CA ASN A 57 24.32 9.27 -21.19
C ASN A 57 25.23 8.89 -20.03
N TYR A 58 25.44 7.58 -19.83
CA TYR A 58 26.27 7.09 -18.72
C TYR A 58 27.65 7.74 -18.74
N SER A 59 27.91 8.57 -17.74
CA SER A 59 29.23 9.09 -17.39
C SER A 59 29.36 9.13 -15.88
N TYR A 60 30.37 8.50 -15.35
CA TYR A 60 30.61 8.42 -13.90
C TYR A 60 30.66 9.81 -13.24
N ASP A 61 31.27 10.79 -13.89
CA ASP A 61 31.36 12.18 -13.40
C ASP A 61 29.98 12.84 -13.29
N ARG A 62 29.04 12.50 -14.20
CA ARG A 62 27.67 13.00 -14.15
C ARG A 62 26.85 12.36 -13.03
N LEU A 63 27.02 11.05 -12.77
CA LEU A 63 26.40 10.37 -11.63
C LEU A 63 26.75 11.08 -10.32
N GLN A 64 28.03 11.37 -10.12
CA GLN A 64 28.54 12.05 -8.94
C GLN A 64 27.98 13.48 -8.83
N THR A 65 27.85 14.20 -9.95
CA THR A 65 27.30 15.56 -10.00
C THR A 65 25.79 15.57 -9.72
N VAL A 66 25.03 14.60 -10.22
CA VAL A 66 23.59 14.50 -10.02
C VAL A 66 23.25 14.07 -8.60
N VAL A 67 23.99 13.13 -8.02
CA VAL A 67 23.86 12.73 -6.62
C VAL A 67 24.24 13.89 -5.68
N SER A 68 25.27 14.67 -6.01
CA SER A 68 25.72 15.83 -5.21
C SER A 68 24.86 17.08 -5.40
N SER A 69 24.27 17.30 -6.60
CA SER A 69 23.51 18.50 -6.96
C SER A 69 22.08 18.56 -6.43
N GLN A 70 21.66 17.59 -5.59
CA GLN A 70 20.30 17.54 -5.00
C GLN A 70 19.14 17.55 -6.02
N GLN A 71 19.36 17.33 -7.31
CA GLN A 71 18.32 17.26 -8.31
C GLN A 71 17.39 16.02 -8.10
N VAL A 72 17.94 14.95 -7.51
CA VAL A 72 17.13 13.85 -7.01
C VAL A 72 16.69 14.21 -5.59
N THR A 73 15.42 14.42 -5.38
CA THR A 73 14.85 14.88 -4.10
C THR A 73 15.47 14.13 -2.92
N LYS A 74 16.08 14.85 -1.97
CA LYS A 74 16.83 14.35 -0.79
C LYS A 74 16.11 13.25 0.03
N LYS A 75 14.84 12.99 -0.25
CA LYS A 75 13.94 12.07 0.44
C LYS A 75 13.53 10.84 -0.40
N SER A 76 14.16 10.63 -1.56
CA SER A 76 13.87 9.46 -2.38
C SER A 76 14.68 8.26 -1.89
N LEU A 77 14.00 7.14 -1.65
CA LEU A 77 14.63 5.88 -1.25
C LEU A 77 15.79 5.50 -2.17
N ILE A 78 15.60 5.68 -3.48
CA ILE A 78 16.62 5.35 -4.49
C ILE A 78 17.92 6.15 -4.31
N ASN A 79 17.85 7.42 -3.90
CA ASN A 79 19.03 8.26 -3.74
C ASN A 79 19.93 7.77 -2.59
N GLU A 80 19.34 7.29 -1.52
CA GLU A 80 20.06 6.72 -0.38
C GLU A 80 20.86 5.47 -0.80
N TYR A 81 20.21 4.55 -1.54
CA TYR A 81 20.86 3.34 -2.02
C TYR A 81 21.91 3.60 -3.10
N LEU A 82 21.62 4.51 -4.04
CA LEU A 82 22.63 4.96 -5.03
C LEU A 82 23.89 5.50 -4.36
N THR A 83 23.73 6.36 -3.35
CA THR A 83 24.89 6.93 -2.62
C THR A 83 25.71 5.84 -1.93
N ARG A 84 25.05 4.83 -1.33
CA ARG A 84 25.74 3.72 -0.67
C ARG A 84 26.50 2.86 -1.67
N ILE A 85 25.90 2.53 -2.81
CA ILE A 85 26.52 1.75 -3.89
C ILE A 85 27.73 2.50 -4.45
N MET A 86 27.62 3.80 -4.73
CA MET A 86 28.73 4.61 -5.24
C MET A 86 29.91 4.73 -4.28
N ASN A 87 29.66 4.75 -2.97
CA ASN A 87 30.71 4.82 -1.95
C ASN A 87 31.50 3.50 -1.81
N HIS A 88 30.95 2.37 -2.27
CA HIS A 88 31.55 1.04 -2.15
C HIS A 88 31.63 0.34 -3.52
N LYS A 89 31.90 1.10 -4.57
CA LYS A 89 31.91 0.63 -5.96
C LYS A 89 32.87 -0.54 -6.22
N ASP A 90 33.97 -0.61 -5.46
CA ASP A 90 35.02 -1.62 -5.63
C ASP A 90 34.65 -2.98 -5.02
N ASP A 91 33.53 -3.06 -4.27
CA ASP A 91 33.04 -4.29 -3.65
C ASP A 91 31.71 -4.70 -4.31
N SER A 92 31.82 -5.58 -5.32
CA SER A 92 30.65 -6.12 -6.03
C SER A 92 29.68 -6.85 -5.10
N ALA A 93 30.15 -7.59 -4.10
CA ALA A 93 29.30 -8.31 -3.15
C ALA A 93 28.51 -7.36 -2.27
N TYR A 94 29.09 -6.21 -1.89
CA TYR A 94 28.39 -5.15 -1.17
C TYR A 94 27.30 -4.50 -2.02
N CYS A 95 27.60 -4.22 -3.30
CA CYS A 95 26.61 -3.64 -4.22
C CYS A 95 25.40 -4.57 -4.42
N ASP A 96 25.63 -5.86 -4.60
CA ASP A 96 24.55 -6.87 -4.72
C ASP A 96 23.73 -6.99 -3.43
N HIS A 97 24.38 -6.89 -2.27
CA HIS A 97 23.70 -6.87 -0.98
C HIS A 97 22.81 -5.63 -0.81
N GLU A 98 23.28 -4.45 -1.17
CA GLU A 98 22.47 -3.23 -1.10
C GLU A 98 21.32 -3.25 -2.10
N LEU A 99 21.47 -3.87 -3.28
CA LEU A 99 20.39 -4.10 -4.22
C LEU A 99 19.29 -4.99 -3.62
N ALA A 100 19.70 -6.09 -2.97
CA ALA A 100 18.78 -6.98 -2.26
C ALA A 100 18.06 -6.25 -1.11
N ASN A 101 18.76 -5.42 -0.34
CA ASN A 101 18.17 -4.60 0.72
C ASN A 101 17.14 -3.61 0.17
N PHE A 102 17.42 -2.98 -0.98
CA PHE A 102 16.46 -2.12 -1.67
C PHE A 102 15.18 -2.89 -2.03
N GLN A 103 15.31 -4.11 -2.59
CA GLN A 103 14.14 -4.95 -2.91
C GLN A 103 13.31 -5.28 -1.68
N VAL A 104 13.94 -5.62 -0.56
CA VAL A 104 13.26 -5.91 0.72
C VAL A 104 12.49 -4.68 1.23
N GLU A 105 13.11 -3.50 1.19
CA GLU A 105 12.45 -2.27 1.66
C GLU A 105 11.27 -1.88 0.75
N VAL A 106 11.41 -2.04 -0.57
CA VAL A 106 10.31 -1.87 -1.53
C VAL A 106 9.14 -2.81 -1.19
N GLN A 107 9.42 -4.10 -0.95
CA GLN A 107 8.38 -5.05 -0.57
C GLN A 107 7.69 -4.67 0.75
N ARG A 108 8.42 -4.13 1.71
CA ARG A 108 7.89 -3.62 2.97
C ARG A 108 6.96 -2.41 2.77
N ILE A 109 7.32 -1.49 1.88
CA ILE A 109 6.48 -0.36 1.51
C ILE A 109 5.19 -0.84 0.83
N LEU A 110 5.30 -1.78 -0.12
CA LEU A 110 4.17 -2.32 -0.87
C LEU A 110 3.23 -3.17 0.01
N ALA A 111 3.74 -3.79 1.08
CA ALA A 111 2.95 -4.58 2.01
C ALA A 111 1.81 -3.77 2.65
N LYS A 112 2.02 -2.47 2.89
CA LYS A 112 1.00 -1.56 3.44
C LYS A 112 -0.24 -1.45 2.54
N TYR A 113 -0.04 -1.42 1.22
CA TYR A 113 -1.14 -1.37 0.23
C TYR A 113 -1.82 -2.72 0.10
N ARG A 114 -1.04 -3.82 0.12
CA ARG A 114 -1.58 -5.19 0.09
C ARG A 114 -2.49 -5.46 1.30
N MET A 115 -2.19 -4.89 2.46
CA MET A 115 -3.07 -4.97 3.63
C MET A 115 -4.45 -4.35 3.37
N LEU A 116 -4.52 -3.15 2.78
CA LEU A 116 -5.80 -2.50 2.47
C LEU A 116 -6.64 -3.35 1.51
N ILE A 117 -6.00 -3.91 0.47
CA ILE A 117 -6.66 -4.75 -0.53
C ILE A 117 -7.28 -6.00 0.11
N LYS A 118 -6.58 -6.59 1.09
CA LYS A 118 -7.06 -7.81 1.76
C LYS A 118 -8.11 -7.50 2.84
N PHE A 119 -7.81 -6.57 3.74
CA PHE A 119 -8.67 -6.30 4.89
C PHE A 119 -9.93 -5.49 4.54
N GLY A 120 -9.88 -4.62 3.51
CA GLY A 120 -11.04 -3.86 3.09
C GLY A 120 -12.28 -4.72 2.82
N PRO A 121 -12.23 -5.66 1.86
CA PRO A 121 -13.36 -6.53 1.54
C PRO A 121 -13.71 -7.50 2.68
N MET A 122 -12.70 -8.00 3.43
CA MET A 122 -12.96 -8.92 4.55
C MET A 122 -13.79 -8.24 5.64
N LEU A 123 -13.40 -7.02 6.03
CA LEU A 123 -14.16 -6.26 7.04
C LEU A 123 -15.52 -5.78 6.49
N GLY A 124 -15.58 -5.43 5.20
CA GLY A 124 -16.84 -5.12 4.53
C GLY A 124 -17.81 -6.29 4.58
N LEU A 125 -17.35 -7.52 4.29
CA LEU A 125 -18.15 -8.72 4.38
C LEU A 125 -18.60 -9.01 5.83
N MET A 126 -17.70 -8.91 6.81
CA MET A 126 -18.08 -9.04 8.23
C MET A 126 -19.13 -8.00 8.63
N GLY A 127 -18.97 -6.76 8.14
CA GLY A 127 -19.92 -5.68 8.38
C GLY A 127 -21.28 -5.87 7.74
N THR A 128 -21.45 -6.80 6.78
CA THR A 128 -22.77 -7.21 6.29
C THR A 128 -23.36 -8.38 7.06
N LEU A 129 -22.56 -9.40 7.33
CA LEU A 129 -23.05 -10.64 7.96
C LEU A 129 -23.53 -10.41 9.40
N ILE A 130 -22.84 -9.55 10.15
CA ILE A 130 -23.17 -9.29 11.55
C ILE A 130 -24.56 -8.62 11.71
N PRO A 131 -24.88 -7.50 11.02
CA PRO A 131 -26.19 -6.87 11.15
C PRO A 131 -27.35 -7.67 10.56
N MET A 132 -27.10 -8.64 9.68
CA MET A 132 -28.15 -9.45 9.09
C MET A 132 -28.88 -10.33 10.14
N GLY A 133 -28.16 -10.77 11.18
CA GLY A 133 -28.79 -11.51 12.30
C GLY A 133 -29.93 -10.70 12.99
N PRO A 134 -29.61 -9.53 13.56
CA PRO A 134 -30.62 -8.62 14.11
C PRO A 134 -31.72 -8.21 13.10
N ALA A 135 -31.36 -8.00 11.83
CA ALA A 135 -32.32 -7.67 10.79
C ALA A 135 -33.40 -8.76 10.60
N LEU A 136 -32.97 -10.03 10.59
CA LEU A 136 -33.87 -11.17 10.46
C LEU A 136 -34.76 -11.34 11.73
N VAL A 137 -34.22 -11.06 12.90
CA VAL A 137 -35.02 -11.04 14.15
C VAL A 137 -36.07 -9.93 14.08
N GLY A 138 -35.71 -8.72 13.67
CA GLY A 138 -36.65 -7.62 13.46
C GLY A 138 -37.77 -7.99 12.49
N LEU A 139 -37.43 -8.62 11.37
CA LEU A 139 -38.42 -9.12 10.41
C LEU A 139 -39.38 -10.14 11.03
N ALA A 140 -38.87 -11.07 11.84
CA ALA A 140 -39.69 -12.12 12.46
C ALA A 140 -40.72 -11.58 13.47
N VAL A 141 -40.42 -10.44 14.11
CA VAL A 141 -41.33 -9.76 15.05
C VAL A 141 -42.14 -8.63 14.41
N GLY A 142 -42.00 -8.41 13.10
CA GLY A 142 -42.70 -7.35 12.36
C GLY A 142 -42.12 -5.95 12.53
N ASP A 143 -40.93 -5.81 13.13
CA ASP A 143 -40.22 -4.53 13.26
C ASP A 143 -39.40 -4.23 11.98
N ILE A 144 -40.11 -3.72 10.98
CA ILE A 144 -39.55 -3.35 9.67
C ILE A 144 -38.55 -2.21 9.80
N ALA A 145 -38.72 -1.30 10.76
CA ALA A 145 -37.80 -0.17 10.95
C ALA A 145 -36.43 -0.63 11.42
N SER A 146 -36.36 -1.51 12.42
CA SER A 146 -35.13 -2.12 12.89
C SER A 146 -34.43 -2.94 11.78
N MET A 147 -35.22 -3.73 11.04
CA MET A 147 -34.70 -4.48 9.88
C MET A 147 -34.05 -3.55 8.86
N ALA A 148 -34.76 -2.49 8.45
CA ALA A 148 -34.23 -1.54 7.42
C ALA A 148 -32.94 -0.83 7.88
N TYR A 149 -32.87 -0.42 9.15
CA TYR A 149 -31.68 0.19 9.73
C TYR A 149 -30.46 -0.75 9.68
N ASN A 150 -30.61 -2.00 10.10
CA ASN A 150 -29.54 -2.98 10.09
C ASN A 150 -29.07 -3.31 8.66
N MET A 151 -29.97 -3.38 7.69
CA MET A 151 -29.66 -3.55 6.27
C MET A 151 -28.90 -2.35 5.71
N GLN A 152 -29.28 -1.13 6.08
CA GLN A 152 -28.56 0.08 5.68
C GLN A 152 -27.11 0.06 6.17
N VAL A 153 -26.86 -0.31 7.43
CA VAL A 153 -25.51 -0.46 7.99
C VAL A 153 -24.72 -1.52 7.21
N ALA A 154 -25.35 -2.66 6.92
CA ALA A 154 -24.74 -3.74 6.16
C ALA A 154 -24.27 -3.28 4.77
N PHE A 155 -25.10 -2.60 4.01
CA PHE A 155 -24.73 -2.10 2.69
C PHE A 155 -23.61 -1.04 2.76
N ALA A 156 -23.71 -0.10 3.71
CA ALA A 156 -22.71 0.95 3.88
C ALA A 156 -21.30 0.37 4.14
N THR A 157 -21.20 -0.62 5.01
CA THR A 157 -19.90 -1.23 5.35
C THR A 157 -19.27 -1.96 4.17
N THR A 158 -20.08 -2.61 3.31
CA THR A 158 -19.55 -3.25 2.09
C THR A 158 -19.01 -2.23 1.11
N VAL A 159 -19.75 -1.15 0.85
CA VAL A 159 -19.33 -0.09 -0.08
C VAL A 159 -18.02 0.53 0.40
N ILE A 160 -17.89 0.84 1.69
CA ILE A 160 -16.68 1.38 2.28
C ILE A 160 -15.51 0.39 2.15
N GLY A 161 -15.74 -0.90 2.45
CA GLY A 161 -14.72 -1.94 2.34
C GLY A 161 -14.17 -2.09 0.92
N MET A 162 -15.04 -2.06 -0.09
CA MET A 162 -14.65 -2.11 -1.50
C MET A 162 -13.89 -0.84 -1.93
N LEU A 163 -14.32 0.34 -1.47
CA LEU A 163 -13.63 1.58 -1.76
C LEU A 163 -12.20 1.60 -1.18
N VAL A 164 -12.02 1.15 0.05
CA VAL A 164 -10.70 0.99 0.69
C VAL A 164 -9.81 0.05 -0.13
N ALA A 165 -10.34 -1.08 -0.58
CA ALA A 165 -9.60 -2.03 -1.42
C ALA A 165 -9.23 -1.44 -2.78
N GLY A 166 -10.14 -0.72 -3.42
CA GLY A 166 -9.91 -0.04 -4.71
C GLY A 166 -8.78 0.98 -4.63
N ILE A 167 -8.79 1.83 -3.59
CA ILE A 167 -7.70 2.78 -3.33
C ILE A 167 -6.37 2.05 -3.10
N GLY A 168 -6.40 0.97 -2.30
CA GLY A 168 -5.22 0.13 -2.05
C GLY A 168 -4.65 -0.47 -3.34
N LEU A 169 -5.51 -0.95 -4.24
CA LEU A 169 -5.12 -1.55 -5.51
C LEU A 169 -4.47 -0.51 -6.45
N CYS A 170 -5.09 0.66 -6.61
CA CYS A 170 -4.53 1.75 -7.41
C CYS A 170 -3.16 2.18 -6.87
N ALA A 171 -3.05 2.32 -5.53
CA ALA A 171 -1.80 2.68 -4.87
C ALA A 171 -0.71 1.62 -5.09
N LEU A 172 -1.06 0.34 -4.97
CA LEU A 172 -0.14 -0.78 -5.18
C LEU A 172 0.41 -0.78 -6.61
N GLN A 173 -0.47 -0.74 -7.62
CA GLN A 173 -0.08 -0.82 -9.03
C GLN A 173 0.83 0.35 -9.45
N LEU A 174 0.48 1.58 -9.04
CA LEU A 174 1.29 2.74 -9.35
C LEU A 174 2.69 2.65 -8.73
N ASN A 175 2.77 2.32 -7.44
CA ASN A 175 4.06 2.23 -6.75
C ASN A 175 4.90 1.03 -7.26
N GLN A 176 4.29 -0.12 -7.54
CA GLN A 176 5.00 -1.27 -8.11
C GLN A 176 5.68 -0.92 -9.44
N ARG A 177 4.98 -0.20 -10.32
CA ARG A 177 5.55 0.22 -11.59
C ARG A 177 6.75 1.14 -11.41
N TYR A 178 6.67 2.11 -10.51
CA TYR A 178 7.78 3.03 -10.25
C TYR A 178 8.99 2.32 -9.64
N TYR A 179 8.77 1.47 -8.65
CA TYR A 179 9.88 0.74 -8.02
C TYR A 179 10.52 -0.29 -8.94
N ALA A 180 9.77 -0.88 -9.88
CA ALA A 180 10.33 -1.78 -10.89
C ALA A 180 11.30 -1.04 -11.82
N VAL A 181 10.98 0.18 -12.24
CA VAL A 181 11.89 1.01 -13.04
C VAL A 181 13.15 1.33 -12.25
N TYR A 182 13.02 1.77 -11.00
CA TYR A 182 14.18 2.08 -10.16
C TYR A 182 15.09 0.88 -9.90
N LEU A 183 14.51 -0.32 -9.75
CA LEU A 183 15.28 -1.54 -9.60
C LEU A 183 16.11 -1.83 -10.85
N ASN A 184 15.47 -1.76 -12.03
CA ASN A 184 16.15 -1.96 -13.30
C ASN A 184 17.29 -0.94 -13.53
N ASP A 185 17.09 0.33 -13.17
CA ASP A 185 18.10 1.36 -13.27
C ASP A 185 19.30 1.10 -12.32
N LEU A 186 19.02 0.64 -11.08
CA LEU A 186 20.07 0.27 -10.12
C LEU A 186 20.87 -0.94 -10.60
N GLU A 187 20.20 -1.99 -11.10
CA GLU A 187 20.86 -3.17 -11.66
C GLU A 187 21.79 -2.80 -12.82
N PHE A 188 21.32 -1.93 -13.73
CA PHE A 188 22.12 -1.44 -14.84
C PHE A 188 23.37 -0.68 -14.35
N ILE A 189 23.21 0.21 -13.38
CA ILE A 189 24.32 1.00 -12.82
C ILE A 189 25.37 0.08 -12.17
N ILE A 190 24.93 -0.90 -11.37
CA ILE A 190 25.84 -1.88 -10.72
C ILE A 190 26.59 -2.69 -11.77
N ALA A 191 25.89 -3.22 -12.78
CA ALA A 191 26.53 -3.99 -13.85
C ALA A 191 27.56 -3.17 -14.61
N LYS A 192 27.34 -1.87 -14.79
CA LYS A 192 28.26 -0.98 -15.48
C LYS A 192 29.48 -0.64 -14.64
N ILE A 193 29.31 -0.41 -13.34
CA ILE A 193 30.42 -0.19 -12.38
C ILE A 193 31.32 -1.42 -12.31
N ALA A 194 30.77 -2.64 -12.37
CA ALA A 194 31.53 -3.88 -12.32
C ALA A 194 32.34 -4.15 -13.59
N THR A 195 32.11 -3.44 -14.70
CA THR A 195 32.80 -3.60 -15.99
C THR A 195 33.87 -2.52 -16.24
N GLU A 196 33.96 -1.50 -15.41
CA GLU A 196 35.00 -0.48 -15.40
C GLU A 196 36.11 -0.80 -14.37
#